data_bc61c4f0438ac418ea91b288baa8949c
#
_entry.id   bc61c4f0438ac418ea91b288baa8949c
#
_cell.length_a   1.000
_cell.length_b   1.000
_cell.length_c   1.000
_cell.angle_alpha   90.00
_cell.angle_beta   90.00
_cell.angle_gamma   90.00
#
_symmetry.space_group_name_H-M   'P 1'
#
loop_
_entity.id
_entity.type
_entity.pdbx_description
1 polymer ?
#
loop_
_entity_poly.entity_id
_entity_poly.type
_entity_poly.pdbx_seq_one_letter_code
_entity_poly.pdbx_strand_id
1 'polypeptide(L)'
;MTAQPEELVQRPSGAAPAFRRALLKLSGESLMGDREYGVDPHTMTSLAREVLAVQSAGTEIAVVVGGGNFYRGMSAAAEGMDRATADYAGMLATLLNALALQDALERLGAQTRVQSALTVSEVAEPYIRRRAMRHLEKGRVVIFAAGTGNPFFTTDTAAALRALEIGAEAILMGKNGVEGVYDGDPRLDPDARFLPELTHLEAIERGLKVMDTTALSLCMDNHVPIHVFELVEGNIVRVASGERIGTIVSTPASDGE
;
A
#
# COMPACT_ATOMS: atom_id res chain seq x y z
N MET A 1 5.45 -20.71 -31.88
CA MET A 1 4.58 -19.52 -31.85
C MET A 1 5.15 -18.61 -30.77
N THR A 2 5.92 -17.63 -31.21
CA THR A 2 6.56 -16.63 -30.35
C THR A 2 5.51 -15.56 -29.99
N ALA A 3 5.13 -15.50 -28.72
CA ALA A 3 4.29 -14.41 -28.21
C ALA A 3 5.05 -13.08 -28.39
N GLN A 4 4.40 -12.12 -29.03
CA GLN A 4 4.92 -10.75 -29.13
C GLN A 4 4.95 -10.12 -27.74
N PRO A 5 5.93 -9.25 -27.42
CA PRO A 5 5.92 -8.49 -26.18
C PRO A 5 4.79 -7.46 -26.24
N GLU A 6 3.77 -7.65 -25.38
CA GLU A 6 2.69 -6.70 -25.16
C GLU A 6 3.25 -5.34 -24.71
N GLU A 7 2.68 -4.30 -25.25
CA GLU A 7 3.06 -2.90 -25.08
C GLU A 7 3.23 -2.53 -23.59
N LEU A 8 4.46 -2.20 -23.24
CA LEU A 8 4.76 -1.44 -22.02
C LEU A 8 3.98 -0.12 -22.09
N VAL A 9 3.18 0.17 -21.10
CA VAL A 9 2.49 1.46 -20.93
C VAL A 9 3.51 2.57 -21.20
N GLN A 10 3.39 3.22 -22.36
CA GLN A 10 4.32 4.26 -22.79
C GLN A 10 4.15 5.48 -21.89
N ARG A 11 5.26 5.92 -21.28
CA ARG A 11 5.36 7.19 -20.56
C ARG A 11 5.01 8.37 -21.44
N PRO A 12 4.43 9.45 -20.88
CA PRO A 12 4.73 10.78 -21.37
C PRO A 12 6.20 11.05 -21.06
N SER A 13 7.01 11.14 -22.12
CA SER A 13 8.46 11.32 -22.04
C SER A 13 8.81 12.67 -21.40
N GLY A 14 9.54 12.65 -20.27
CA GLY A 14 10.31 13.79 -19.81
C GLY A 14 9.91 14.48 -18.52
N ALA A 15 8.84 14.11 -17.83
CA ALA A 15 8.53 14.67 -16.51
C ALA A 15 9.24 13.87 -15.40
N ALA A 16 9.86 14.58 -14.44
CA ALA A 16 10.36 13.98 -13.22
C ALA A 16 9.20 13.31 -12.45
N PRO A 17 9.43 12.20 -11.70
CA PRO A 17 8.40 11.61 -10.88
C PRO A 17 7.90 12.61 -9.84
N ALA A 18 6.60 12.56 -9.49
CA ALA A 18 6.03 13.47 -8.49
C ALA A 18 6.61 13.24 -7.10
N PHE A 19 7.04 12.01 -6.83
CA PHE A 19 7.63 11.61 -5.56
C PHE A 19 9.01 10.97 -5.81
N ARG A 20 10.03 11.44 -5.12
CA ARG A 20 11.32 10.76 -5.09
C ARG A 20 11.20 9.40 -4.39
N ARG A 21 10.42 9.34 -3.30
CA ARG A 21 10.14 8.11 -2.55
C ARG A 21 8.68 8.05 -2.16
N ALA A 22 8.01 6.92 -2.43
CA ALA A 22 6.63 6.69 -2.08
C ALA A 22 6.45 5.30 -1.45
N LEU A 23 5.41 5.18 -0.61
CA LEU A 23 4.98 3.90 -0.08
C LEU A 23 3.61 3.56 -0.65
N LEU A 24 3.51 2.44 -1.36
CA LEU A 24 2.25 1.88 -1.85
C LEU A 24 1.66 0.95 -0.80
N LYS A 25 0.42 1.19 -0.39
CA LYS A 25 -0.33 0.31 0.49
C LYS A 25 -1.44 -0.41 -0.27
N LEU A 26 -1.42 -1.71 -0.21
CA LEU A 26 -2.41 -2.60 -0.82
C LEU A 26 -3.14 -3.42 0.25
N SER A 27 -4.44 -3.63 0.08
CA SER A 27 -5.17 -4.61 0.90
C SER A 27 -4.86 -6.03 0.39
N GLY A 28 -4.91 -7.05 1.27
CA GLY A 28 -4.79 -8.43 0.81
C GLY A 28 -5.91 -8.81 -0.17
N GLU A 29 -7.10 -8.26 0.04
CA GLU A 29 -8.27 -8.48 -0.83
C GLU A 29 -8.04 -7.99 -2.26
N SER A 30 -7.22 -6.95 -2.46
CA SER A 30 -6.88 -6.47 -3.81
C SER A 30 -6.03 -7.43 -4.62
N LEU A 31 -5.51 -8.49 -4.00
CA LEU A 31 -4.72 -9.52 -4.66
C LEU A 31 -5.53 -10.73 -5.10
N MET A 32 -6.82 -10.79 -4.74
CA MET A 32 -7.68 -11.94 -5.04
C MET A 32 -8.21 -11.95 -6.47
N GLY A 33 -8.31 -10.79 -7.14
CA GLY A 33 -9.09 -10.66 -8.36
C GLY A 33 -10.54 -11.09 -8.11
N ASP A 34 -11.05 -11.99 -8.95
CA ASP A 34 -12.40 -12.55 -8.83
C ASP A 34 -12.47 -13.79 -7.90
N ARG A 35 -11.38 -14.13 -7.22
CA ARG A 35 -11.33 -15.28 -6.31
C ARG A 35 -11.89 -14.92 -4.93
N GLU A 36 -12.44 -15.89 -4.24
CA GLU A 36 -12.91 -15.74 -2.85
C GLU A 36 -11.77 -15.86 -1.82
N TYR A 37 -10.61 -16.41 -2.22
CA TYR A 37 -9.49 -16.70 -1.34
C TYR A 37 -8.15 -16.74 -2.10
N GLY A 38 -7.08 -16.36 -1.42
CA GLY A 38 -5.72 -16.47 -1.91
C GLY A 38 -5.32 -15.35 -2.84
N VAL A 39 -4.46 -15.66 -3.80
CA VAL A 39 -3.87 -14.71 -4.75
C VAL A 39 -4.29 -15.09 -6.17
N ASP A 40 -4.75 -14.10 -6.94
CA ASP A 40 -4.95 -14.26 -8.37
C ASP A 40 -3.65 -13.93 -9.14
N PRO A 41 -3.10 -14.86 -9.95
CA PRO A 41 -1.85 -14.63 -10.67
C PRO A 41 -1.90 -13.50 -11.69
N HIS A 42 -3.06 -13.24 -12.31
CA HIS A 42 -3.21 -12.16 -13.28
C HIS A 42 -3.18 -10.81 -12.58
N THR A 43 -3.97 -10.65 -11.52
CA THR A 43 -3.98 -9.45 -10.67
C THR A 43 -2.59 -9.17 -10.11
N MET A 44 -1.90 -10.19 -9.61
CA MET A 44 -0.54 -10.05 -9.08
C MET A 44 0.44 -9.58 -10.16
N THR A 45 0.34 -10.12 -11.38
CA THR A 45 1.21 -9.73 -12.49
C THR A 45 0.93 -8.29 -12.94
N SER A 46 -0.35 -7.87 -13.00
CA SER A 46 -0.73 -6.49 -13.33
C SER A 46 -0.18 -5.50 -12.30
N LEU A 47 -0.37 -5.78 -11.00
CA LEU A 47 0.18 -4.96 -9.92
C LEU A 47 1.71 -4.89 -9.98
N ALA A 48 2.39 -6.00 -10.23
CA ALA A 48 3.84 -6.03 -10.34
C ALA A 48 4.33 -5.18 -11.53
N ARG A 49 3.63 -5.18 -12.67
CA ARG A 49 3.94 -4.32 -13.82
C ARG A 49 3.83 -2.83 -13.46
N GLU A 50 2.78 -2.42 -12.75
CA GLU A 50 2.61 -1.03 -12.33
C GLU A 50 3.68 -0.60 -11.33
N VAL A 51 3.99 -1.43 -10.33
CA VAL A 51 5.06 -1.15 -9.36
C VAL A 51 6.42 -1.01 -10.07
N LEU A 52 6.72 -1.91 -11.02
CA LEU A 52 7.92 -1.83 -11.84
C LEU A 52 7.95 -0.58 -12.71
N ALA A 53 6.82 -0.17 -13.29
CA ALA A 53 6.71 1.06 -14.08
C ALA A 53 7.01 2.30 -13.24
N VAL A 54 6.48 2.39 -12.02
CA VAL A 54 6.76 3.48 -11.05
C VAL A 54 8.25 3.50 -10.68
N GLN A 55 8.82 2.35 -10.34
CA GLN A 55 10.25 2.23 -10.03
C GLN A 55 11.13 2.64 -11.23
N SER A 56 10.81 2.16 -12.43
CA SER A 56 11.52 2.51 -13.67
C SER A 56 11.37 3.98 -14.03
N ALA A 57 10.31 4.65 -13.54
CA ALA A 57 10.10 6.08 -13.63
C ALA A 57 11.04 6.89 -12.73
N GLY A 58 11.78 6.25 -11.84
CA GLY A 58 12.75 6.89 -10.96
C GLY A 58 12.23 7.12 -9.54
N THR A 59 11.01 6.68 -9.21
CA THR A 59 10.51 6.71 -7.82
C THR A 59 11.08 5.53 -7.04
N GLU A 60 11.68 5.81 -5.90
CA GLU A 60 12.03 4.79 -4.89
C GLU A 60 10.72 4.29 -4.25
N ILE A 61 10.29 3.08 -4.61
CA ILE A 61 8.99 2.55 -4.17
C ILE A 61 9.13 1.44 -3.14
N ALA A 62 8.42 1.60 -2.01
CA ALA A 62 8.18 0.55 -1.04
C ALA A 62 6.72 0.11 -1.08
N VAL A 63 6.45 -1.15 -0.72
CA VAL A 63 5.09 -1.71 -0.70
C VAL A 63 4.78 -2.30 0.67
N VAL A 64 3.61 -1.99 1.21
CA VAL A 64 3.00 -2.70 2.34
C VAL A 64 1.77 -3.43 1.83
N VAL A 65 1.66 -4.70 2.09
CA VAL A 65 0.53 -5.52 1.68
C VAL A 65 -0.19 -6.15 2.87
N GLY A 66 -1.53 -6.10 2.86
CA GLY A 66 -2.37 -6.75 3.86
C GLY A 66 -2.44 -8.27 3.67
N GLY A 67 -3.04 -8.98 4.63
CA GLY A 67 -3.19 -10.44 4.63
C GLY A 67 -4.65 -10.94 4.54
N GLY A 68 -5.62 -10.04 4.35
CA GLY A 68 -7.05 -10.34 4.46
C GLY A 68 -7.60 -11.36 3.45
N ASN A 69 -6.89 -11.61 2.35
CA ASN A 69 -7.19 -12.65 1.37
C ASN A 69 -6.87 -14.08 1.86
N PHE A 70 -6.00 -14.22 2.84
CA PHE A 70 -5.64 -15.50 3.46
C PHE A 70 -6.21 -15.64 4.86
N TYR A 71 -6.17 -14.57 5.66
CA TYR A 71 -6.55 -14.64 7.04
C TYR A 71 -7.04 -13.29 7.59
N ARG A 72 -8.21 -13.28 8.22
CA ARG A 72 -8.81 -12.12 8.88
C ARG A 72 -8.78 -12.30 10.39
N GLY A 73 -7.76 -11.75 11.06
CA GLY A 73 -7.55 -11.89 12.49
C GLY A 73 -8.73 -11.41 13.34
N MET A 74 -9.38 -10.32 12.95
CA MET A 74 -10.57 -9.82 13.66
C MET A 74 -11.75 -10.80 13.60
N SER A 75 -11.98 -11.46 12.46
CA SER A 75 -13.04 -12.46 12.33
C SER A 75 -12.73 -13.70 13.17
N ALA A 76 -11.49 -14.19 13.13
CA ALA A 76 -11.07 -15.33 13.94
C ALA A 76 -11.13 -15.05 15.45
N ALA A 77 -10.79 -13.83 15.88
CA ALA A 77 -10.94 -13.41 17.28
C ALA A 77 -12.41 -13.36 17.71
N ALA A 78 -13.31 -12.92 16.82
CA ALA A 78 -14.75 -12.93 17.09
C ALA A 78 -15.32 -14.37 17.21
N GLU A 79 -14.66 -15.35 16.59
CA GLU A 79 -15.01 -16.78 16.71
C GLU A 79 -14.35 -17.47 17.92
N GLY A 80 -13.66 -16.73 18.78
CA GLY A 80 -13.12 -17.20 20.07
C GLY A 80 -11.61 -17.47 20.09
N MET A 81 -10.87 -17.17 19.01
CA MET A 81 -9.41 -17.20 19.05
C MET A 81 -8.87 -16.03 19.88
N ASP A 82 -7.77 -16.24 20.60
CA ASP A 82 -7.05 -15.15 21.23
C ASP A 82 -6.64 -14.07 20.21
N ARG A 83 -6.94 -12.82 20.52
CA ARG A 83 -6.73 -11.70 19.58
C ARG A 83 -5.27 -11.55 19.14
N ALA A 84 -4.32 -11.68 20.06
CA ALA A 84 -2.89 -11.57 19.71
C ALA A 84 -2.45 -12.71 18.79
N THR A 85 -2.94 -13.94 19.06
CA THR A 85 -2.69 -15.11 18.22
C THR A 85 -3.28 -14.93 16.82
N ALA A 86 -4.51 -14.41 16.73
CA ALA A 86 -5.18 -14.14 15.47
C ALA A 86 -4.43 -13.05 14.65
N ASP A 87 -3.93 -12.01 15.30
CA ASP A 87 -3.15 -10.96 14.66
C ASP A 87 -1.78 -11.49 14.15
N TYR A 88 -1.09 -12.38 14.89
CA TYR A 88 0.11 -13.04 14.40
C TYR A 88 -0.16 -13.92 13.17
N ALA A 89 -1.27 -14.65 13.13
CA ALA A 89 -1.66 -15.39 11.93
C ALA A 89 -1.91 -14.46 10.74
N GLY A 90 -2.56 -13.31 10.96
CA GLY A 90 -2.70 -12.26 9.95
C GLY A 90 -1.37 -11.68 9.46
N MET A 91 -0.40 -11.49 10.36
CA MET A 91 0.95 -11.05 9.98
C MET A 91 1.66 -12.08 9.08
N LEU A 92 1.54 -13.38 9.38
CA LEU A 92 2.08 -14.44 8.51
C LEU A 92 1.39 -14.47 7.15
N ALA A 93 0.07 -14.20 7.10
CA ALA A 93 -0.66 -14.06 5.83
C ALA A 93 -0.10 -12.91 4.96
N THR A 94 0.31 -11.79 5.56
CA THR A 94 0.97 -10.71 4.79
C THR A 94 2.29 -11.16 4.20
N LEU A 95 3.02 -12.04 4.89
CA LEU A 95 4.30 -12.58 4.39
C LEU A 95 4.09 -13.44 3.14
N LEU A 96 3.02 -14.26 3.09
CA LEU A 96 2.65 -15.03 1.89
C LEU A 96 2.43 -14.10 0.69
N ASN A 97 1.69 -13.00 0.87
CA ASN A 97 1.46 -12.00 -0.16
C ASN A 97 2.75 -11.30 -0.59
N ALA A 98 3.62 -10.95 0.35
CA ALA A 98 4.89 -10.30 0.07
C ALA A 98 5.80 -11.17 -0.78
N LEU A 99 5.88 -12.48 -0.50
CA LEU A 99 6.65 -13.44 -1.28
C LEU A 99 6.07 -13.63 -2.68
N ALA A 100 4.73 -13.69 -2.81
CA ALA A 100 4.07 -13.79 -4.11
C ALA A 100 4.32 -12.53 -4.97
N LEU A 101 4.27 -11.33 -4.36
CA LEU A 101 4.56 -10.08 -5.07
C LEU A 101 6.05 -9.99 -5.45
N GLN A 102 6.96 -10.43 -4.58
CA GLN A 102 8.39 -10.52 -4.89
C GLN A 102 8.63 -11.37 -6.12
N ASP A 103 8.10 -12.60 -6.15
CA ASP A 103 8.25 -13.50 -7.29
C ASP A 103 7.70 -12.90 -8.59
N ALA A 104 6.53 -12.25 -8.53
CA ALA A 104 5.95 -11.59 -9.69
C ALA A 104 6.82 -10.43 -10.23
N LEU A 105 7.37 -9.61 -9.34
CA LEU A 105 8.28 -8.52 -9.68
C LEU A 105 9.61 -9.04 -10.25
N GLU A 106 10.20 -10.07 -9.64
CA GLU A 106 11.47 -10.65 -10.07
C GLU A 106 11.36 -11.34 -11.43
N ARG A 107 10.22 -11.96 -11.73
CA ARG A 107 9.92 -12.47 -13.09
C ARG A 107 9.86 -11.37 -14.15
N LEU A 108 9.52 -10.16 -13.78
CA LEU A 108 9.54 -8.98 -14.64
C LEU A 108 10.91 -8.28 -14.69
N GLY A 109 11.92 -8.81 -13.99
CA GLY A 109 13.29 -8.27 -13.96
C GLY A 109 13.54 -7.22 -12.88
N ALA A 110 12.59 -6.92 -11.99
CA ALA A 110 12.80 -6.03 -10.87
C ALA A 110 13.73 -6.65 -9.82
N GLN A 111 14.60 -5.84 -9.22
CA GLN A 111 15.31 -6.26 -8.01
C GLN A 111 14.44 -5.95 -6.79
N THR A 112 14.07 -6.98 -6.03
CA THR A 112 13.19 -6.83 -4.87
C THR A 112 13.83 -7.29 -3.57
N ARG A 113 13.31 -6.82 -2.45
CA ARG A 113 13.65 -7.34 -1.10
C ARG A 113 12.40 -7.34 -0.23
N VAL A 114 12.06 -8.52 0.29
CA VAL A 114 11.06 -8.63 1.36
C VAL A 114 11.76 -8.43 2.69
N GLN A 115 11.23 -7.51 3.50
CA GLN A 115 11.66 -7.29 4.88
C GLN A 115 10.50 -7.54 5.83
N SER A 116 10.69 -8.43 6.80
CA SER A 116 9.66 -8.85 7.75
C SER A 116 9.90 -8.25 9.13
N ALA A 117 8.81 -7.77 9.76
CA ALA A 117 8.82 -7.34 11.16
C ALA A 117 8.88 -8.52 12.15
N LEU A 118 8.48 -9.73 11.72
CA LEU A 118 8.72 -10.98 12.44
C LEU A 118 9.98 -11.67 11.89
N THR A 119 10.74 -12.32 12.76
CA THR A 119 11.95 -13.05 12.34
C THR A 119 11.55 -14.33 11.62
N VAL A 120 11.82 -14.40 10.31
CA VAL A 120 11.58 -15.54 9.42
C VAL A 120 12.75 -15.63 8.43
N SER A 121 13.94 -15.78 8.96
CA SER A 121 15.23 -15.57 8.27
C SER A 121 15.42 -16.42 7.01
N GLU A 122 14.71 -17.56 6.90
CA GLU A 122 14.78 -18.47 5.76
C GLU A 122 14.12 -17.92 4.50
N VAL A 123 13.19 -16.95 4.64
CA VAL A 123 12.38 -16.48 3.52
C VAL A 123 12.35 -14.96 3.34
N ALA A 124 12.71 -14.19 4.38
CA ALA A 124 12.70 -12.72 4.32
C ALA A 124 13.81 -12.13 5.21
N GLU A 125 14.31 -10.97 4.80
CA GLU A 125 15.25 -10.22 5.65
C GLU A 125 14.53 -9.69 6.90
N PRO A 126 15.18 -9.68 8.08
CA PRO A 126 14.68 -8.90 9.21
C PRO A 126 14.58 -7.42 8.85
N TYR A 127 13.47 -6.79 9.23
CA TYR A 127 13.31 -5.36 9.01
C TYR A 127 14.36 -4.56 9.80
N ILE A 128 15.17 -3.79 9.10
CA ILE A 128 16.11 -2.82 9.64
C ILE A 128 15.98 -1.54 8.81
N ARG A 129 15.54 -0.45 9.41
CA ARG A 129 15.29 0.84 8.75
C ARG A 129 16.40 1.24 7.77
N ARG A 130 17.65 1.26 8.21
CA ARG A 130 18.80 1.67 7.37
C ARG A 130 19.03 0.72 6.19
N ARG A 131 18.70 -0.56 6.35
CA ARG A 131 18.80 -1.55 5.27
C ARG A 131 17.70 -1.32 4.23
N ALA A 132 16.47 -1.05 4.68
CA ALA A 132 15.37 -0.68 3.78
C ALA A 132 15.72 0.54 2.93
N MET A 133 16.16 1.63 3.56
CA MET A 133 16.61 2.84 2.87
C MET A 133 17.71 2.55 1.86
N ARG A 134 18.71 1.73 2.23
CA ARG A 134 19.81 1.38 1.33
C ARG A 134 19.35 0.54 0.13
N HIS A 135 18.31 -0.28 0.28
CA HIS A 135 17.72 -0.99 -0.85
C HIS A 135 17.01 -0.03 -1.80
N LEU A 136 16.19 0.88 -1.28
CA LEU A 136 15.50 1.90 -2.07
C LEU A 136 16.49 2.79 -2.84
N GLU A 137 17.52 3.30 -2.19
CA GLU A 137 18.60 4.08 -2.83
C GLU A 137 19.32 3.34 -3.96
N LYS A 138 19.34 2.00 -3.93
CA LYS A 138 19.87 1.15 -5.01
C LYS A 138 18.84 0.83 -6.08
N GLY A 139 17.70 1.48 -6.08
CA GLY A 139 16.61 1.23 -7.03
C GLY A 139 15.93 -0.13 -6.88
N ARG A 140 15.96 -0.73 -5.68
CA ARG A 140 15.24 -1.97 -5.40
C ARG A 140 13.86 -1.67 -4.89
N VAL A 141 12.87 -2.47 -5.28
CA VAL A 141 11.56 -2.47 -4.63
C VAL A 141 11.68 -3.14 -3.27
N VAL A 142 11.19 -2.48 -2.21
CA VAL A 142 11.16 -3.05 -0.86
C VAL A 142 9.73 -3.40 -0.50
N ILE A 143 9.48 -4.64 -0.08
CA ILE A 143 8.17 -5.11 0.33
C ILE A 143 8.22 -5.37 1.83
N PHE A 144 7.41 -4.65 2.60
CA PHE A 144 7.32 -4.81 4.04
C PHE A 144 6.22 -5.82 4.40
N ALA A 145 6.59 -6.86 5.13
CA ALA A 145 5.72 -7.92 5.60
C ALA A 145 5.61 -7.95 7.13
N ALA A 146 4.64 -8.69 7.64
CA ALA A 146 4.33 -8.85 9.04
C ALA A 146 3.93 -7.56 9.78
N GLY A 147 3.39 -6.58 9.05
CA GLY A 147 2.84 -5.37 9.63
C GLY A 147 3.83 -4.58 10.47
N THR A 148 3.44 -4.24 11.70
CA THR A 148 4.33 -3.63 12.71
C THR A 148 5.16 -4.67 13.47
N GLY A 149 4.81 -5.95 13.38
CA GLY A 149 5.34 -7.03 14.23
C GLY A 149 4.66 -7.12 15.60
N ASN A 150 3.69 -6.25 15.88
CA ASN A 150 2.97 -6.21 17.14
C ASN A 150 1.47 -6.45 16.93
N PRO A 151 0.82 -7.30 17.75
CA PRO A 151 -0.63 -7.43 17.77
C PRO A 151 -1.34 -6.10 18.02
N PHE A 152 -2.63 -6.03 17.72
CA PHE A 152 -3.54 -4.89 17.88
C PHE A 152 -3.32 -3.73 16.90
N PHE A 153 -2.34 -3.79 16.02
CA PHE A 153 -2.12 -2.82 14.95
C PHE A 153 -2.53 -3.39 13.60
N THR A 154 -3.06 -2.53 12.75
CA THR A 154 -3.44 -2.90 11.37
C THR A 154 -2.28 -2.71 10.39
N THR A 155 -2.50 -3.13 9.14
CA THR A 155 -1.55 -2.83 8.05
C THR A 155 -1.59 -1.36 7.65
N ASP A 156 -2.64 -0.59 7.98
CA ASP A 156 -2.68 0.86 7.77
C ASP A 156 -1.69 1.55 8.71
N THR A 157 -1.71 1.19 10.00
CA THR A 157 -0.71 1.67 10.97
C THR A 157 0.70 1.26 10.54
N ALA A 158 0.89 0.04 10.03
CA ALA A 158 2.19 -0.40 9.52
C ALA A 158 2.64 0.45 8.32
N ALA A 159 1.74 0.78 7.39
CA ALA A 159 2.06 1.62 6.24
C ALA A 159 2.49 3.03 6.67
N ALA A 160 1.76 3.67 7.59
CA ALA A 160 2.11 4.96 8.14
C ALA A 160 3.49 4.94 8.82
N LEU A 161 3.73 3.96 9.70
CA LEU A 161 5.01 3.80 10.39
C LEU A 161 6.18 3.59 9.41
N ARG A 162 6.04 2.68 8.44
CA ARG A 162 7.10 2.41 7.45
C ARG A 162 7.35 3.60 6.54
N ALA A 163 6.30 4.33 6.12
CA ALA A 163 6.45 5.55 5.32
C ALA A 163 7.35 6.57 6.03
N LEU A 164 7.09 6.82 7.31
CA LEU A 164 7.90 7.72 8.13
C LEU A 164 9.34 7.24 8.28
N GLU A 165 9.52 5.97 8.63
CA GLU A 165 10.84 5.38 8.88
C GLU A 165 11.74 5.43 7.65
N ILE A 166 11.19 5.27 6.44
CA ILE A 166 11.97 5.34 5.20
C ILE A 166 12.02 6.76 4.61
N GLY A 167 11.29 7.72 5.15
CA GLY A 167 11.18 9.08 4.62
C GLY A 167 10.44 9.11 3.28
N ALA A 168 9.31 8.40 3.17
CA ALA A 168 8.43 8.50 2.02
C ALA A 168 7.72 9.85 2.01
N GLU A 169 7.59 10.45 0.83
CA GLU A 169 6.95 11.75 0.62
C GLU A 169 5.42 11.63 0.56
N ALA A 170 4.90 10.43 0.28
CA ALA A 170 3.47 10.14 0.28
C ALA A 170 3.19 8.66 0.52
N ILE A 171 1.98 8.37 1.01
CA ILE A 171 1.38 7.03 0.99
C ILE A 171 0.38 6.97 -0.16
N LEU A 172 0.58 6.03 -1.07
CA LEU A 172 -0.32 5.72 -2.17
C LEU A 172 -1.22 4.57 -1.74
N MET A 173 -2.51 4.83 -1.55
CA MET A 173 -3.45 3.87 -1.00
C MET A 173 -4.46 3.42 -2.05
N GLY A 174 -4.23 2.25 -2.64
CA GLY A 174 -5.16 1.63 -3.57
C GLY A 174 -6.34 0.97 -2.85
N LYS A 175 -7.56 1.33 -3.24
CA LYS A 175 -8.83 0.77 -2.74
C LYS A 175 -9.53 -0.02 -3.83
N ASN A 176 -10.25 -1.09 -3.48
CA ASN A 176 -11.05 -1.84 -4.45
C ASN A 176 -12.46 -1.27 -4.56
N GLY A 177 -12.88 -0.94 -5.81
CA GLY A 177 -14.25 -0.56 -6.15
C GLY A 177 -14.73 0.73 -5.49
N VAL A 178 -13.79 1.63 -5.14
CA VAL A 178 -14.11 2.97 -4.61
C VAL A 178 -13.05 3.94 -5.12
N GLU A 179 -13.47 5.00 -5.80
CA GLU A 179 -12.56 5.96 -6.44
C GLU A 179 -11.75 6.82 -5.46
N GLY A 180 -12.19 6.91 -4.19
CA GLY A 180 -11.53 7.68 -3.14
C GLY A 180 -12.35 7.69 -1.85
N VAL A 181 -12.40 8.81 -1.15
CA VAL A 181 -13.11 8.99 0.12
C VAL A 181 -14.46 9.70 -0.13
N TYR A 182 -15.48 9.22 0.56
CA TYR A 182 -16.84 9.78 0.53
C TYR A 182 -17.25 10.18 1.95
N ASP A 183 -18.22 11.08 2.07
CA ASP A 183 -18.79 11.50 3.36
C ASP A 183 -19.76 10.46 3.97
N GLY A 184 -20.14 9.45 3.21
CA GLY A 184 -20.90 8.26 3.58
C GLY A 184 -20.40 7.03 2.82
N ASP A 185 -21.01 5.87 3.02
CA ASP A 185 -20.68 4.68 2.23
C ASP A 185 -21.50 4.71 0.91
N PRO A 186 -20.88 4.93 -0.26
CA PRO A 186 -21.62 5.08 -1.52
C PRO A 186 -22.36 3.81 -1.96
N ARG A 187 -22.07 2.65 -1.31
CA ARG A 187 -22.81 1.40 -1.55
C ARG A 187 -24.11 1.33 -0.78
N LEU A 188 -24.22 2.08 0.31
CA LEU A 188 -25.39 2.11 1.21
C LEU A 188 -26.18 3.40 1.09
N ASP A 189 -25.51 4.50 0.76
CA ASP A 189 -26.08 5.84 0.64
C ASP A 189 -25.82 6.38 -0.77
N PRO A 190 -26.85 6.42 -1.65
CA PRO A 190 -26.72 6.98 -3.01
C PRO A 190 -26.41 8.49 -3.04
N ASP A 191 -26.66 9.21 -1.93
CA ASP A 191 -26.41 10.65 -1.79
C ASP A 191 -25.02 10.94 -1.23
N ALA A 192 -24.22 9.90 -0.92
CA ALA A 192 -22.83 10.04 -0.45
C ALA A 192 -22.01 10.85 -1.45
N ARG A 193 -21.32 11.88 -0.95
CA ARG A 193 -20.55 12.81 -1.76
C ARG A 193 -19.08 12.44 -1.75
N PHE A 194 -18.50 12.41 -2.93
CA PHE A 194 -17.06 12.24 -3.11
C PHE A 194 -16.31 13.48 -2.59
N LEU A 195 -15.21 13.23 -1.88
CA LEU A 195 -14.35 14.24 -1.26
C LEU A 195 -12.97 14.21 -1.95
N PRO A 196 -12.70 15.11 -2.92
CA PRO A 196 -11.42 15.09 -3.66
C PRO A 196 -10.22 15.49 -2.79
N GLU A 197 -10.46 16.29 -1.76
CA GLU A 197 -9.45 16.75 -0.80
C GLU A 197 -10.08 16.81 0.58
N LEU A 198 -9.33 16.45 1.61
CA LEU A 198 -9.70 16.63 3.01
C LEU A 198 -8.44 16.67 3.89
N THR A 199 -8.59 17.22 5.08
CA THR A 199 -7.51 17.19 6.07
C THR A 199 -7.52 15.88 6.85
N HIS A 200 -6.36 15.49 7.41
CA HIS A 200 -6.29 14.36 8.33
C HIS A 200 -7.24 14.54 9.51
N LEU A 201 -7.31 15.78 10.05
CA LEU A 201 -8.19 16.09 11.18
C LEU A 201 -9.67 15.88 10.81
N GLU A 202 -10.12 16.41 9.68
CA GLU A 202 -11.49 16.18 9.19
C GLU A 202 -11.81 14.69 9.01
N ALA A 203 -10.84 13.90 8.48
CA ALA A 203 -11.01 12.47 8.34
C ALA A 203 -11.21 11.77 9.69
N ILE A 204 -10.47 12.20 10.72
CA ILE A 204 -10.58 11.67 12.09
C ILE A 204 -11.89 12.10 12.74
N GLU A 205 -12.21 13.40 12.75
CA GLU A 205 -13.40 13.97 13.40
C GLU A 205 -14.70 13.43 12.82
N ARG A 206 -14.75 13.25 11.50
CA ARG A 206 -15.92 12.73 10.78
C ARG A 206 -15.96 11.19 10.74
N GLY A 207 -14.94 10.51 11.25
CA GLY A 207 -14.85 9.04 11.24
C GLY A 207 -14.84 8.43 9.84
N LEU A 208 -14.23 9.14 8.87
CA LEU A 208 -14.20 8.69 7.47
C LEU A 208 -13.29 7.48 7.28
N LYS A 209 -13.72 6.54 6.43
CA LYS A 209 -13.01 5.28 6.20
C LYS A 209 -11.81 5.44 5.24
N VAL A 210 -10.83 6.25 5.63
CA VAL A 210 -9.55 6.38 4.92
C VAL A 210 -8.63 5.25 5.37
N MET A 211 -8.10 5.38 6.57
CA MET A 211 -7.25 4.44 7.31
C MET A 211 -7.79 4.31 8.73
N ASP A 212 -7.19 3.44 9.56
CA ASP A 212 -7.48 3.48 10.98
C ASP A 212 -6.99 4.79 11.64
N THR A 213 -7.62 5.17 12.75
CA THR A 213 -7.34 6.46 13.43
C THR A 213 -5.88 6.58 13.87
N THR A 214 -5.23 5.48 14.27
CA THR A 214 -3.82 5.47 14.67
C THR A 214 -2.93 5.83 13.49
N ALA A 215 -3.20 5.27 12.31
CA ALA A 215 -2.48 5.58 11.08
C ALA A 215 -2.68 7.04 10.65
N LEU A 216 -3.95 7.53 10.70
CA LEU A 216 -4.27 8.93 10.37
C LEU A 216 -3.57 9.91 11.30
N SER A 217 -3.61 9.67 12.63
CA SER A 217 -2.92 10.53 13.59
C SER A 217 -1.41 10.55 13.35
N LEU A 218 -0.82 9.39 13.07
CA LEU A 218 0.61 9.31 12.79
C LEU A 218 1.00 10.07 11.51
N CYS A 219 0.19 10.00 10.46
CA CYS A 219 0.40 10.76 9.24
C CYS A 219 0.18 12.27 9.46
N MET A 220 -0.84 12.66 10.24
CA MET A 220 -1.13 14.05 10.61
C MET A 220 0.03 14.71 11.32
N ASP A 221 0.52 14.08 12.39
CA ASP A 221 1.61 14.62 13.24
C ASP A 221 2.93 14.78 12.46
N ASN A 222 3.11 14.01 11.40
CA ASN A 222 4.33 14.01 10.59
C ASN A 222 4.12 14.58 9.17
N HIS A 223 2.96 15.18 8.89
CA HIS A 223 2.63 15.84 7.63
C HIS A 223 2.80 14.94 6.38
N VAL A 224 2.56 13.63 6.50
CA VAL A 224 2.64 12.69 5.37
C VAL A 224 1.30 12.64 4.63
N PRO A 225 1.21 13.09 3.38
CA PRO A 225 -0.02 13.03 2.61
C PRO A 225 -0.37 11.58 2.23
N ILE A 226 -1.68 11.31 2.17
CA ILE A 226 -2.23 10.02 1.75
C ILE A 226 -3.05 10.25 0.47
N HIS A 227 -2.68 9.58 -0.62
CA HIS A 227 -3.42 9.58 -1.87
C HIS A 227 -4.27 8.31 -1.92
N VAL A 228 -5.60 8.46 -1.80
CA VAL A 228 -6.57 7.36 -1.83
C VAL A 228 -7.21 7.31 -3.21
N PHE A 229 -7.08 6.19 -3.90
CA PHE A 229 -7.57 6.03 -5.27
C PHE A 229 -8.08 4.61 -5.54
N GLU A 230 -8.90 4.45 -6.56
CA GLU A 230 -9.35 3.14 -6.99
C GLU A 230 -8.20 2.35 -7.62
N LEU A 231 -8.04 1.10 -7.19
CA LEU A 231 -7.02 0.19 -7.70
C LEU A 231 -7.51 -0.46 -9.00
N VAL A 232 -7.45 0.32 -10.07
CA VAL A 232 -7.65 -0.15 -11.44
C VAL A 232 -6.35 0.03 -12.23
N GLU A 233 -6.21 -0.72 -13.32
CA GLU A 233 -4.99 -0.73 -14.13
C GLU A 233 -4.58 0.68 -14.56
N GLY A 234 -3.31 1.02 -14.34
CA GLY A 234 -2.70 2.30 -14.66
C GLY A 234 -2.78 3.37 -13.56
N ASN A 235 -3.67 3.25 -12.58
CA ASN A 235 -3.87 4.30 -11.58
C ASN A 235 -2.68 4.47 -10.62
N ILE A 236 -1.95 3.39 -10.28
CA ILE A 236 -0.73 3.49 -9.46
C ILE A 236 0.30 4.37 -10.18
N VAL A 237 0.50 4.14 -11.48
CA VAL A 237 1.46 4.91 -12.30
C VAL A 237 1.02 6.37 -12.42
N ARG A 238 -0.26 6.64 -12.68
CA ARG A 238 -0.82 7.98 -12.83
C ARG A 238 -0.66 8.80 -11.54
N VAL A 239 -1.04 8.23 -10.39
CA VAL A 239 -0.88 8.91 -9.08
C VAL A 239 0.60 9.13 -8.76
N ALA A 240 1.47 8.15 -9.00
CA ALA A 240 2.91 8.28 -8.80
C ALA A 240 3.55 9.33 -9.73
N SER A 241 2.91 9.64 -10.86
CA SER A 241 3.31 10.70 -11.79
C SER A 241 2.75 12.07 -11.42
N GLY A 242 1.96 12.18 -10.33
CA GLY A 242 1.39 13.44 -9.84
C GLY A 242 -0.01 13.77 -10.37
N GLU A 243 -0.66 12.83 -11.06
CA GLU A 243 -2.04 13.04 -11.49
C GLU A 243 -2.98 13.02 -10.28
N ARG A 244 -3.87 14.00 -10.19
CA ARG A 244 -4.85 14.13 -9.10
C ARG A 244 -6.04 13.21 -9.36
N ILE A 245 -5.89 11.96 -8.94
CA ILE A 245 -6.94 10.93 -9.00
C ILE A 245 -7.35 10.58 -7.59
N GLY A 246 -8.65 10.42 -7.36
CA GLY A 246 -9.16 10.04 -6.06
C GLY A 246 -9.11 11.18 -5.05
N THR A 247 -8.79 10.87 -3.81
CA THR A 247 -8.78 11.80 -2.68
C THR A 247 -7.37 12.02 -2.16
N ILE A 248 -7.00 13.29 -1.92
CA ILE A 248 -5.77 13.65 -1.21
C ILE A 248 -6.13 14.02 0.23
N VAL A 249 -5.55 13.28 1.19
CA VAL A 249 -5.65 13.59 2.62
C VAL A 249 -4.32 14.18 3.07
N SER A 250 -4.33 15.42 3.58
CA SER A 250 -3.11 16.13 3.96
C SER A 250 -3.32 17.00 5.20
N THR A 251 -2.25 17.44 5.82
CA THR A 251 -2.29 18.50 6.83
C THR A 251 -2.07 19.83 6.10
N PRO A 252 -2.92 20.85 6.28
CA PRO A 252 -2.65 22.17 5.74
C PRO A 252 -1.27 22.66 6.19
N ALA A 253 -0.54 23.35 5.29
CA ALA A 253 0.64 24.06 5.70
C ALA A 253 0.20 25.06 6.79
N SER A 254 0.83 25.02 7.98
CA SER A 254 0.61 26.07 8.98
C SER A 254 1.03 27.37 8.33
N ASP A 255 0.11 28.31 8.20
CA ASP A 255 0.42 29.68 7.81
C ASP A 255 1.49 30.19 8.80
N GLY A 256 2.67 30.41 8.28
CA GLY A 256 3.94 30.50 8.94
C GLY A 256 3.95 31.22 10.29
N GLU A 257 4.58 30.60 11.27
CA GLU A 257 5.33 31.31 12.33
C GLU A 257 6.69 31.73 11.81
#